data_b3ec6de30e29cdd49378f60f035a5ee4
#
_entry.id   b3ec6de30e29cdd49378f60f035a5ee4
#
_cell.length_a   1.000
_cell.length_b   1.000
_cell.length_c   1.000
_cell.angle_alpha   90.00
_cell.angle_beta   90.00
_cell.angle_gamma   90.00
#
_symmetry.space_group_name_H-M   'P 1'
#
loop_
_entity.id
_entity.type
_entity.pdbx_description
1 polymer ?
#
loop_
_entity_poly.entity_id
_entity_poly.type
_entity_poly.pdbx_seq_one_letter_code
_entity_poly.pdbx_strand_id
1 'polypeptide(L)'
;MPGLFAPLTINKMVVENRVVRSATLDGMAQNGMVSEAEIALYGELGKGRIGLIISHGLAPTREGQASPGQLSAFSDDAIPSLKKMVDAVHEGGGKIAAQILHGGWMCRPEVTGLQPVGPSALLHPRSGQAIRELSGDEIVQLVEDYAQASRRIREAGFDGVQLHAAHSWLLSAFLSPVTNRRGDEWGGSAAKRANFLRRTCISMRRKLGPDFPIMVKLGIRDYHPEGKPSLEGVETARMLEADGVDAIEVSEGLEADFFHHIRKDATAPYYLDECRQVRQAISIPVFLVGGIRRLDDMEMVLSEGIADAISMCRSFIMEPHLVERLRSRLTESSKCTSCNGCLGLMSKGRLACAIV
;
A
#
# COMPACT_ATOMS: atom_id res chain seq x y z
N MET A 1 -19.59 2.62 18.36
CA MET A 1 -18.18 2.61 17.93
C MET A 1 -17.67 4.04 17.82
N PRO A 2 -16.34 4.29 17.86
CA PRO A 2 -15.81 5.64 17.68
C PRO A 2 -16.14 6.17 16.27
N GLY A 3 -16.52 7.45 16.16
CA GLY A 3 -16.83 8.10 14.89
C GLY A 3 -15.59 8.38 14.03
N LEU A 4 -15.82 8.84 12.77
CA LEU A 4 -14.77 9.09 11.77
C LEU A 4 -13.66 10.04 12.27
N PHE A 5 -14.02 11.03 13.06
CA PHE A 5 -13.09 12.05 13.56
C PHE A 5 -12.52 11.75 14.96
N ALA A 6 -12.77 10.54 15.49
CA ALA A 6 -12.14 10.07 16.71
C ALA A 6 -10.71 9.55 16.44
N PRO A 7 -9.77 9.70 17.39
CA PRO A 7 -8.42 9.18 17.21
C PRO A 7 -8.39 7.66 17.03
N LEU A 8 -7.32 7.19 16.39
CA LEU A 8 -7.01 5.77 16.22
C LEU A 8 -5.56 5.52 16.65
N THR A 9 -5.34 4.44 17.37
CA THR A 9 -3.99 3.98 17.76
C THR A 9 -3.56 2.81 16.88
N ILE A 10 -2.37 2.90 16.31
CA ILE A 10 -1.69 1.85 15.52
C ILE A 10 -0.35 1.62 16.20
N ASN A 11 -0.22 0.57 16.99
CA ASN A 11 0.91 0.36 17.89
C ASN A 11 1.12 1.61 18.80
N LYS A 12 2.26 2.29 18.74
CA LYS A 12 2.53 3.53 19.52
C LYS A 12 2.14 4.82 18.77
N MET A 13 1.80 4.73 17.51
CA MET A 13 1.35 5.89 16.73
C MET A 13 -0.11 6.18 17.00
N VAL A 14 -0.40 7.40 17.44
CA VAL A 14 -1.77 7.91 17.57
C VAL A 14 -2.02 8.87 16.40
N VAL A 15 -3.06 8.62 15.61
CA VAL A 15 -3.55 9.50 14.55
C VAL A 15 -4.83 10.21 15.00
N GLU A 16 -5.02 11.48 14.61
CA GLU A 16 -6.07 12.35 15.15
C GLU A 16 -7.50 12.00 14.68
N ASN A 17 -7.62 11.20 13.63
CA ASN A 17 -8.89 10.72 13.08
C ASN A 17 -8.69 9.42 12.29
N ARG A 18 -9.79 8.83 11.82
CA ARG A 18 -9.84 7.54 11.14
C ARG A 18 -9.82 7.64 9.64
N VAL A 19 -9.34 8.75 9.09
CA VAL A 19 -9.22 8.95 7.64
C VAL A 19 -7.75 8.74 7.23
N VAL A 20 -7.54 7.86 6.26
CA VAL A 20 -6.22 7.53 5.74
C VAL A 20 -6.13 7.94 4.27
N ARG A 21 -5.04 8.60 3.87
CA ARG A 21 -4.67 8.69 2.45
C ARG A 21 -3.92 7.42 2.08
N SER A 22 -4.59 6.56 1.34
CA SER A 22 -3.95 5.35 0.78
C SER A 22 -2.78 5.70 -0.13
N ALA A 23 -1.78 4.84 -0.17
CA ALA A 23 -0.65 4.98 -1.08
C ALA A 23 -1.11 5.22 -2.52
N THR A 24 -0.53 6.21 -3.16
CA THR A 24 -0.88 6.65 -4.51
C THR A 24 0.39 6.86 -5.30
N LEU A 25 0.60 6.10 -6.35
CA LEU A 25 1.71 6.34 -7.28
C LEU A 25 1.55 7.74 -7.86
N ASP A 26 2.57 8.58 -7.76
CA ASP A 26 2.57 9.95 -8.28
C ASP A 26 3.48 10.12 -9.50
N GLY A 27 4.50 9.27 -9.63
CA GLY A 27 5.39 9.24 -10.78
C GLY A 27 6.36 10.43 -10.85
N MET A 28 6.52 11.17 -9.75
CA MET A 28 7.25 12.45 -9.73
C MET A 28 8.67 12.34 -9.19
N ALA A 29 9.08 11.19 -8.63
CA ALA A 29 10.44 10.99 -8.15
C ALA A 29 11.48 11.16 -9.26
N GLN A 30 12.64 11.72 -8.92
CA GLN A 30 13.75 11.93 -9.84
C GLN A 30 14.92 11.02 -9.44
N ASN A 31 15.25 10.06 -10.29
CA ASN A 31 16.29 9.05 -10.01
C ASN A 31 16.10 8.33 -8.65
N GLY A 32 14.87 8.06 -8.28
CA GLY A 32 14.52 7.42 -7.02
C GLY A 32 14.53 8.34 -5.79
N MET A 33 14.84 9.62 -5.97
CA MET A 33 14.86 10.64 -4.89
C MET A 33 13.61 11.51 -4.94
N VAL A 34 13.24 12.04 -3.77
CA VAL A 34 12.08 12.94 -3.64
C VAL A 34 12.33 14.23 -4.41
N SER A 35 11.38 14.62 -5.25
CA SER A 35 11.40 15.88 -6.00
C SER A 35 10.79 17.03 -5.19
N GLU A 36 11.08 18.27 -5.57
CA GLU A 36 10.45 19.46 -4.98
C GLU A 36 8.92 19.46 -5.14
N ALA A 37 8.42 18.87 -6.25
CA ALA A 37 6.99 18.73 -6.48
C ALA A 37 6.34 17.75 -5.49
N GLU A 38 7.03 16.67 -5.11
CA GLU A 38 6.55 15.75 -4.07
C GLU A 38 6.60 16.41 -2.70
N ILE A 39 7.66 17.15 -2.36
CA ILE A 39 7.73 17.89 -1.09
C ILE A 39 6.53 18.83 -0.96
N ALA A 40 6.22 19.60 -2.00
CA ALA A 40 5.07 20.50 -2.03
C ALA A 40 3.75 19.75 -1.89
N LEU A 41 3.56 18.63 -2.64
CA LEU A 41 2.35 17.81 -2.56
C LEU A 41 2.15 17.24 -1.15
N TYR A 42 3.19 16.63 -0.58
CA TYR A 42 3.07 15.99 0.74
C TYR A 42 2.94 17.03 1.86
N GLY A 43 3.57 18.19 1.74
CA GLY A 43 3.36 19.32 2.65
C GLY A 43 1.91 19.82 2.65
N GLU A 44 1.29 19.92 1.46
CA GLU A 44 -0.12 20.32 1.34
C GLU A 44 -1.07 19.25 1.93
N LEU A 45 -0.77 17.96 1.71
CA LEU A 45 -1.51 16.86 2.35
C LEU A 45 -1.36 16.88 3.88
N GLY A 46 -0.16 17.23 4.40
CA GLY A 46 0.08 17.38 5.84
C GLY A 46 -0.85 18.40 6.49
N LYS A 47 -1.09 19.55 5.82
CA LYS A 47 -2.03 20.58 6.26
C LYS A 47 -3.50 20.15 6.18
N GLY A 48 -3.81 19.11 5.38
CA GLY A 48 -5.17 18.63 5.12
C GLY A 48 -5.83 17.90 6.28
N ARG A 49 -5.20 17.79 7.45
CA ARG A 49 -5.70 17.10 8.66
C ARG A 49 -6.10 15.66 8.40
N ILE A 50 -5.39 14.99 7.49
CA ILE A 50 -5.54 13.56 7.22
C ILE A 50 -4.93 12.80 8.39
N GLY A 51 -5.67 11.84 8.98
CA GLY A 51 -5.19 11.09 10.14
C GLY A 51 -3.87 10.36 9.87
N LEU A 52 -3.77 9.68 8.73
CA LEU A 52 -2.52 9.05 8.28
C LEU A 52 -2.35 9.22 6.77
N ILE A 53 -1.18 9.67 6.36
CA ILE A 53 -0.77 9.71 4.96
C ILE A 53 0.14 8.50 4.70
N ILE A 54 -0.20 7.66 3.70
CA ILE A 54 0.70 6.61 3.22
C ILE A 54 1.33 7.11 1.91
N SER A 55 2.67 7.15 1.86
CA SER A 55 3.39 7.60 0.67
C SER A 55 3.17 6.66 -0.51
N HIS A 56 3.52 7.08 -1.72
CA HIS A 56 3.61 6.12 -2.81
C HIS A 56 4.73 5.08 -2.55
N GLY A 57 4.72 3.99 -3.35
CA GLY A 57 5.60 2.85 -3.08
C GLY A 57 7.08 3.16 -3.29
N LEU A 58 7.92 2.85 -2.30
CA LEU A 58 9.37 2.93 -2.35
C LEU A 58 9.95 1.57 -2.76
N ALA A 59 10.84 1.52 -3.75
CA ALA A 59 11.50 0.30 -4.16
C ALA A 59 12.56 -0.12 -3.11
N PRO A 60 12.52 -1.37 -2.59
CA PRO A 60 13.51 -1.87 -1.63
C PRO A 60 14.83 -2.28 -2.30
N THR A 61 14.81 -2.54 -3.61
CA THR A 61 15.96 -2.88 -4.46
C THR A 61 15.84 -2.19 -5.81
N ARG A 62 16.95 -2.04 -6.53
CA ARG A 62 16.94 -1.50 -7.89
C ARG A 62 16.14 -2.39 -8.85
N GLU A 63 16.25 -3.71 -8.72
CA GLU A 63 15.49 -4.70 -9.49
C GLU A 63 13.98 -4.57 -9.28
N GLY A 64 13.56 -4.14 -8.09
CA GLY A 64 12.16 -3.97 -7.72
C GLY A 64 11.51 -2.66 -8.19
N GLN A 65 12.24 -1.79 -8.89
CA GLN A 65 11.70 -0.52 -9.36
C GLN A 65 10.71 -0.72 -10.51
N ALA A 66 9.44 -0.39 -10.28
CA ALA A 66 8.36 -0.63 -11.24
C ALA A 66 8.18 0.51 -12.26
N SER A 67 8.63 1.74 -11.93
CA SER A 67 8.54 2.90 -12.81
C SER A 67 9.70 3.88 -12.60
N PRO A 68 10.06 4.70 -13.60
CA PRO A 68 11.14 5.68 -13.47
C PRO A 68 10.90 6.71 -12.36
N GLY A 69 9.64 7.08 -12.15
CA GLY A 69 9.22 8.06 -11.13
C GLY A 69 8.86 7.43 -9.78
N GLN A 70 9.35 6.24 -9.48
CA GLN A 70 9.18 5.60 -8.18
C GLN A 70 10.32 5.98 -7.24
N LEU A 71 10.00 6.29 -5.98
CA LEU A 71 10.98 6.49 -4.91
C LEU A 71 11.78 5.22 -4.63
N SER A 72 12.97 5.38 -4.09
CA SER A 72 13.83 4.28 -3.67
C SER A 72 14.09 4.30 -2.16
N ALA A 73 14.31 3.12 -1.60
CA ALA A 73 14.79 2.90 -0.24
C ALA A 73 15.92 1.85 -0.21
N PHE A 74 16.60 1.61 -1.34
CA PHE A 74 17.65 0.59 -1.45
C PHE A 74 19.06 1.11 -1.11
N SER A 75 19.26 2.43 -0.96
CA SER A 75 20.52 3.05 -0.56
C SER A 75 20.30 4.05 0.57
N ASP A 76 21.28 4.23 1.45
CA ASP A 76 21.28 5.23 2.51
C ASP A 76 21.26 6.66 1.96
N ASP A 77 21.70 6.86 0.72
CA ASP A 77 21.63 8.15 0.00
C ASP A 77 20.18 8.67 -0.15
N ALA A 78 19.18 7.79 -0.07
CA ALA A 78 17.78 8.19 -0.12
C ALA A 78 17.31 8.89 1.17
N ILE A 79 17.95 8.64 2.31
CA ILE A 79 17.49 9.12 3.63
C ILE A 79 17.32 10.64 3.67
N PRO A 80 18.30 11.48 3.22
CA PRO A 80 18.14 12.93 3.29
C PRO A 80 16.98 13.46 2.43
N SER A 81 16.72 12.86 1.27
CA SER A 81 15.61 13.31 0.40
C SER A 81 14.26 12.88 0.96
N LEU A 82 14.16 11.66 1.48
CA LEU A 82 12.97 11.14 2.16
C LEU A 82 12.63 11.98 3.40
N LYS A 83 13.66 12.39 4.17
CA LYS A 83 13.49 13.26 5.34
C LYS A 83 12.83 14.60 4.97
N LYS A 84 13.19 15.24 3.86
CA LYS A 84 12.54 16.49 3.43
C LYS A 84 11.04 16.34 3.22
N MET A 85 10.60 15.21 2.63
CA MET A 85 9.17 14.93 2.44
C MET A 85 8.47 14.70 3.79
N VAL A 86 9.11 13.98 4.71
CA VAL A 86 8.59 13.75 6.06
C VAL A 86 8.48 15.07 6.83
N ASP A 87 9.52 15.88 6.82
CA ASP A 87 9.53 17.19 7.50
C ASP A 87 8.37 18.07 6.99
N ALA A 88 8.14 18.12 5.66
CA ALA A 88 7.05 18.90 5.08
C ALA A 88 5.66 18.44 5.55
N VAL A 89 5.45 17.11 5.75
CA VAL A 89 4.21 16.59 6.31
C VAL A 89 4.07 16.94 7.79
N HIS A 90 5.15 16.78 8.57
CA HIS A 90 5.16 17.08 10.00
C HIS A 90 4.97 18.57 10.29
N GLU A 91 5.55 19.46 9.48
CA GLU A 91 5.32 20.92 9.55
C GLU A 91 3.83 21.27 9.35
N GLY A 92 3.12 20.49 8.52
CA GLY A 92 1.67 20.58 8.37
C GLY A 92 0.87 19.98 9.52
N GLY A 93 1.53 19.32 10.48
CA GLY A 93 0.88 18.62 11.62
C GLY A 93 0.40 17.20 11.27
N GLY A 94 0.71 16.67 10.09
CA GLY A 94 0.30 15.34 9.64
C GLY A 94 1.20 14.21 10.15
N LYS A 95 0.73 12.96 9.97
CA LYS A 95 1.47 11.71 10.18
C LYS A 95 1.68 11.00 8.86
N ILE A 96 2.88 10.45 8.63
CA ILE A 96 3.22 9.78 7.36
C ILE A 96 3.88 8.42 7.57
N ALA A 97 3.38 7.40 6.86
CA ALA A 97 4.00 6.10 6.74
C ALA A 97 4.51 5.88 5.30
N ALA A 98 5.65 5.21 5.15
CA ALA A 98 6.15 4.84 3.82
C ALA A 98 5.58 3.49 3.38
N GLN A 99 5.13 3.38 2.12
CA GLN A 99 4.83 2.08 1.54
C GLN A 99 6.07 1.49 0.85
N ILE A 100 6.44 0.24 1.14
CA ILE A 100 7.49 -0.49 0.40
C ILE A 100 6.84 -1.35 -0.66
N LEU A 101 7.28 -1.18 -1.93
CA LEU A 101 6.75 -1.86 -3.09
C LEU A 101 7.90 -2.37 -3.99
N HIS A 102 7.97 -3.68 -4.20
CA HIS A 102 8.80 -4.32 -5.21
C HIS A 102 7.92 -4.74 -6.37
N GLY A 103 8.23 -4.26 -7.58
CA GLY A 103 7.42 -4.51 -8.77
C GLY A 103 7.34 -5.99 -9.18
N GLY A 104 8.43 -6.74 -8.98
CA GLY A 104 8.48 -8.16 -9.33
C GLY A 104 8.24 -8.41 -10.81
N TRP A 105 7.31 -9.29 -11.14
CA TRP A 105 6.94 -9.63 -12.51
C TRP A 105 6.28 -8.48 -13.29
N MET A 106 5.87 -7.42 -12.58
CA MET A 106 5.31 -6.18 -13.16
C MET A 106 6.40 -5.17 -13.53
N CYS A 107 7.67 -5.41 -13.16
CA CYS A 107 8.79 -4.57 -13.58
C CYS A 107 8.99 -4.62 -15.10
N ARG A 108 9.53 -3.54 -15.64
CA ARG A 108 9.82 -3.43 -17.07
C ARG A 108 11.33 -3.31 -17.26
N PRO A 109 11.93 -4.12 -18.18
CA PRO A 109 13.37 -4.04 -18.47
C PRO A 109 13.85 -2.65 -18.88
N GLU A 110 12.97 -1.85 -19.50
CA GLU A 110 13.30 -0.47 -19.90
C GLU A 110 13.55 0.44 -18.70
N VAL A 111 13.03 0.07 -17.49
CA VAL A 111 13.20 0.82 -16.25
C VAL A 111 14.42 0.34 -15.47
N THR A 112 14.53 -0.99 -15.30
CA THR A 112 15.54 -1.59 -14.41
C THR A 112 16.82 -2.00 -15.14
N GLY A 113 16.76 -2.24 -16.47
CA GLY A 113 17.80 -2.90 -17.25
C GLY A 113 17.91 -4.40 -16.98
N LEU A 114 16.97 -4.99 -16.20
CA LEU A 114 17.01 -6.37 -15.71
C LEU A 114 15.76 -7.14 -16.13
N GLN A 115 15.86 -8.47 -16.21
CA GLN A 115 14.72 -9.35 -16.43
C GLN A 115 13.82 -9.32 -15.18
N PRO A 116 12.50 -9.12 -15.29
CA PRO A 116 11.58 -9.19 -14.17
C PRO A 116 11.59 -10.54 -13.47
N VAL A 117 11.36 -10.50 -12.18
CA VAL A 117 11.42 -11.67 -11.31
C VAL A 117 10.06 -11.95 -10.68
N GLY A 118 9.84 -13.22 -10.36
CA GLY A 118 8.59 -13.64 -9.71
C GLY A 118 8.77 -14.92 -8.91
N PRO A 119 7.67 -15.43 -8.32
CA PRO A 119 7.71 -16.68 -7.57
C PRO A 119 8.01 -17.90 -8.45
N SER A 120 7.65 -17.84 -9.74
CA SER A 120 7.86 -18.94 -10.71
C SER A 120 8.21 -18.40 -12.09
N ALA A 121 8.88 -19.23 -12.91
CA ALA A 121 9.16 -18.93 -14.30
C ALA A 121 7.87 -18.99 -15.14
N LEU A 122 7.40 -17.81 -15.57
CA LEU A 122 6.14 -17.65 -16.30
C LEU A 122 6.33 -16.65 -17.46
N LEU A 123 5.37 -16.64 -18.37
CA LEU A 123 5.19 -15.52 -19.30
C LEU A 123 4.16 -14.55 -18.70
N HIS A 124 4.49 -13.27 -18.67
CA HIS A 124 3.53 -12.25 -18.23
C HIS A 124 2.33 -12.22 -19.21
N PRO A 125 1.07 -12.41 -18.73
CA PRO A 125 -0.08 -12.71 -19.60
C PRO A 125 -0.40 -11.60 -20.60
N ARG A 126 -0.04 -10.35 -20.31
CA ARG A 126 -0.36 -9.21 -21.19
C ARG A 126 0.81 -8.81 -22.11
N SER A 127 2.04 -8.81 -21.59
CA SER A 127 3.22 -8.39 -22.38
C SER A 127 3.93 -9.53 -23.08
N GLY A 128 3.65 -10.78 -22.73
CA GLY A 128 4.40 -11.96 -23.20
C GLY A 128 5.82 -12.04 -22.66
N GLN A 129 6.21 -11.12 -21.75
CA GLN A 129 7.56 -11.04 -21.21
C GLN A 129 7.88 -12.26 -20.34
N ALA A 130 9.07 -12.84 -20.53
CA ALA A 130 9.55 -13.93 -19.70
C ALA A 130 9.93 -13.44 -18.30
N ILE A 131 9.36 -14.07 -17.28
CA ILE A 131 9.63 -13.83 -15.87
C ILE A 131 10.61 -14.88 -15.37
N ARG A 132 11.67 -14.43 -14.71
CA ARG A 132 12.63 -15.31 -14.04
C ARG A 132 12.11 -15.71 -12.66
N GLU A 133 12.21 -16.98 -12.34
CA GLU A 133 11.94 -17.47 -10.99
C GLU A 133 13.06 -17.03 -10.05
N LEU A 134 12.70 -16.51 -8.88
CA LEU A 134 13.63 -16.23 -7.79
C LEU A 134 14.12 -17.54 -7.16
N SER A 135 15.42 -17.67 -6.92
CA SER A 135 15.96 -18.75 -6.11
C SER A 135 15.59 -18.59 -4.63
N GLY A 136 15.73 -19.65 -3.83
CA GLY A 136 15.51 -19.58 -2.38
C GLY A 136 16.43 -18.54 -1.70
N ASP A 137 17.71 -18.51 -2.11
CA ASP A 137 18.69 -17.57 -1.56
C ASP A 137 18.37 -16.11 -1.92
N GLU A 138 17.90 -15.86 -3.14
CA GLU A 138 17.43 -14.51 -3.55
C GLU A 138 16.22 -14.07 -2.73
N ILE A 139 15.28 -14.96 -2.43
CA ILE A 139 14.12 -14.65 -1.58
C ILE A 139 14.59 -14.29 -0.17
N VAL A 140 15.54 -15.04 0.40
CA VAL A 140 16.13 -14.75 1.73
C VAL A 140 16.84 -13.39 1.71
N GLN A 141 17.58 -13.07 0.65
CA GLN A 141 18.23 -11.77 0.49
C GLN A 141 17.18 -10.64 0.39
N LEU A 142 16.10 -10.83 -0.37
CA LEU A 142 15.02 -9.84 -0.46
C LEU A 142 14.34 -9.59 0.89
N VAL A 143 14.18 -10.62 1.74
CA VAL A 143 13.68 -10.42 3.12
C VAL A 143 14.56 -9.42 3.88
N GLU A 144 15.89 -9.53 3.77
CA GLU A 144 16.80 -8.58 4.42
C GLU A 144 16.76 -7.20 3.73
N ASP A 145 16.65 -7.14 2.40
CA ASP A 145 16.55 -5.87 1.66
C ASP A 145 15.31 -5.07 2.07
N TYR A 146 14.15 -5.71 2.26
CA TYR A 146 12.95 -5.09 2.82
C TYR A 146 13.18 -4.57 4.26
N ALA A 147 13.88 -5.34 5.09
CA ALA A 147 14.20 -4.93 6.44
C ALA A 147 15.17 -3.73 6.46
N GLN A 148 16.16 -3.70 5.56
CA GLN A 148 17.05 -2.55 5.41
C GLN A 148 16.34 -1.32 4.86
N ALA A 149 15.44 -1.50 3.88
CA ALA A 149 14.59 -0.40 3.40
C ALA A 149 13.75 0.19 4.54
N SER A 150 13.17 -0.66 5.39
CA SER A 150 12.38 -0.20 6.55
C SER A 150 13.22 0.55 7.59
N ARG A 151 14.50 0.15 7.81
CA ARG A 151 15.44 0.91 8.65
C ARG A 151 15.65 2.32 8.12
N ARG A 152 15.94 2.45 6.81
CA ARG A 152 16.13 3.77 6.15
C ARG A 152 14.90 4.65 6.28
N ILE A 153 13.72 4.07 6.11
CA ILE A 153 12.42 4.74 6.28
C ILE A 153 12.30 5.30 7.71
N ARG A 154 12.60 4.49 8.74
CA ARG A 154 12.58 4.95 10.14
C ARG A 154 13.61 6.07 10.37
N GLU A 155 14.84 5.93 9.83
CA GLU A 155 15.90 6.95 9.95
C GLU A 155 15.56 8.25 9.23
N ALA A 156 14.78 8.20 8.15
CA ALA A 156 14.24 9.38 7.49
C ALA A 156 13.12 10.07 8.28
N GLY A 157 12.65 9.48 9.38
CA GLY A 157 11.67 10.09 10.29
C GLY A 157 10.21 9.75 10.04
N PHE A 158 9.90 8.78 9.17
CA PHE A 158 8.52 8.30 8.98
C PHE A 158 7.93 7.77 10.29
N ASP A 159 6.62 7.94 10.48
CA ASP A 159 5.88 7.48 11.66
C ASP A 159 5.53 5.97 11.60
N GLY A 160 5.66 5.33 10.44
CA GLY A 160 5.40 3.91 10.24
C GLY A 160 5.79 3.44 8.85
N VAL A 161 5.60 2.15 8.59
CA VAL A 161 5.86 1.52 7.30
C VAL A 161 4.72 0.59 6.90
N GLN A 162 4.42 0.52 5.60
CA GLN A 162 3.44 -0.40 5.04
C GLN A 162 4.07 -1.27 3.94
N LEU A 163 3.90 -2.59 4.00
CA LEU A 163 4.24 -3.48 2.90
C LEU A 163 3.11 -3.55 1.89
N HIS A 164 3.45 -3.50 0.60
CA HIS A 164 2.48 -3.69 -0.47
C HIS A 164 2.37 -5.16 -0.89
N ALA A 165 1.39 -5.88 -0.34
CA ALA A 165 1.09 -7.28 -0.62
C ALA A 165 -0.27 -7.45 -1.33
N ALA A 166 -0.55 -6.58 -2.31
CA ALA A 166 -1.77 -6.52 -3.10
C ALA A 166 -1.45 -6.21 -4.58
N HIS A 167 -2.45 -6.18 -5.44
CA HIS A 167 -2.42 -5.66 -6.82
C HIS A 167 -1.34 -6.29 -7.71
N SER A 168 -1.15 -7.60 -7.61
CA SER A 168 -0.19 -8.35 -8.42
C SER A 168 1.29 -8.01 -8.23
N TRP A 169 1.68 -7.10 -7.31
CA TRP A 169 3.07 -6.82 -7.00
C TRP A 169 3.77 -8.03 -6.38
N LEU A 170 5.10 -8.02 -6.24
CA LEU A 170 5.89 -9.19 -5.90
C LEU A 170 5.34 -10.00 -4.71
N LEU A 171 5.08 -9.35 -3.57
CA LEU A 171 4.54 -10.03 -2.38
C LEU A 171 3.15 -10.63 -2.64
N SER A 172 2.29 -9.93 -3.39
CA SER A 172 0.98 -10.44 -3.82
C SER A 172 1.11 -11.63 -4.78
N ALA A 173 2.07 -11.56 -5.70
CA ALA A 173 2.35 -12.66 -6.64
C ALA A 173 2.80 -13.93 -5.91
N PHE A 174 3.53 -13.82 -4.80
CA PHE A 174 3.87 -14.98 -3.96
C PHE A 174 2.65 -15.60 -3.28
N LEU A 175 1.66 -14.80 -2.89
CA LEU A 175 0.44 -15.26 -2.23
C LEU A 175 -0.52 -16.01 -3.17
N SER A 176 -0.50 -15.70 -4.47
CA SER A 176 -1.42 -16.26 -5.45
C SER A 176 -0.98 -17.65 -5.97
N PRO A 177 -1.86 -18.66 -6.00
CA PRO A 177 -1.55 -19.96 -6.60
C PRO A 177 -1.38 -19.88 -8.13
N VAL A 178 -1.91 -18.85 -8.78
CA VAL A 178 -1.79 -18.65 -10.23
C VAL A 178 -0.35 -18.33 -10.64
N THR A 179 0.31 -17.48 -9.87
CA THR A 179 1.68 -17.02 -10.14
C THR A 179 2.74 -17.80 -9.38
N ASN A 180 2.40 -18.34 -8.21
CA ASN A 180 3.31 -19.11 -7.36
C ASN A 180 3.05 -20.61 -7.52
N ARG A 181 3.80 -21.24 -8.43
CA ARG A 181 3.75 -22.68 -8.75
C ARG A 181 4.87 -23.48 -8.12
N ARG A 182 5.53 -22.92 -7.10
CA ARG A 182 6.66 -23.55 -6.40
C ARG A 182 6.21 -24.75 -5.57
N GLY A 183 7.12 -25.74 -5.45
CA GLY A 183 6.94 -26.92 -4.60
C GLY A 183 7.76 -26.89 -3.30
N ASP A 184 8.56 -25.84 -3.07
CA ASP A 184 9.45 -25.68 -1.92
C ASP A 184 8.77 -25.00 -0.72
N GLU A 185 9.56 -24.46 0.21
CA GLU A 185 9.05 -23.75 1.39
C GLU A 185 8.38 -22.41 1.09
N TRP A 186 8.50 -21.89 -0.14
CA TRP A 186 7.98 -20.60 -0.59
C TRP A 186 6.68 -20.73 -1.41
N GLY A 187 6.19 -21.96 -1.66
CA GLY A 187 5.02 -22.22 -2.49
C GLY A 187 4.25 -23.50 -2.15
N GLY A 188 3.25 -23.83 -2.96
CA GLY A 188 2.33 -24.95 -2.72
C GLY A 188 1.14 -24.58 -1.83
N SER A 189 1.16 -24.87 -0.53
CA SER A 189 0.03 -24.52 0.35
C SER A 189 -0.06 -23.02 0.61
N ALA A 190 -1.25 -22.53 0.99
CA ALA A 190 -1.48 -21.12 1.33
C ALA A 190 -0.48 -20.62 2.40
N ALA A 191 -0.25 -21.41 3.45
CA ALA A 191 0.72 -21.07 4.49
C ALA A 191 2.15 -20.91 3.96
N LYS A 192 2.59 -21.79 3.05
CA LYS A 192 3.92 -21.68 2.43
C LYS A 192 4.01 -20.50 1.46
N ARG A 193 2.95 -20.22 0.68
CA ARG A 193 2.91 -19.03 -0.18
C ARG A 193 3.00 -17.73 0.62
N ALA A 194 2.54 -17.72 1.88
CA ALA A 194 2.66 -16.57 2.78
C ALA A 194 4.05 -16.42 3.42
N ASN A 195 4.95 -17.41 3.35
CA ASN A 195 6.23 -17.38 4.06
C ASN A 195 7.12 -16.18 3.69
N PHE A 196 7.16 -15.78 2.42
CA PHE A 196 7.97 -14.61 2.03
C PHE A 196 7.48 -13.35 2.75
N LEU A 197 6.18 -13.06 2.68
CA LEU A 197 5.59 -11.90 3.36
C LEU A 197 5.78 -11.97 4.88
N ARG A 198 5.53 -13.13 5.50
CA ARG A 198 5.67 -13.36 6.93
C ARG A 198 7.11 -13.15 7.41
N ARG A 199 8.09 -13.78 6.75
CA ARG A 199 9.51 -13.63 7.09
C ARG A 199 9.98 -12.19 6.91
N THR A 200 9.45 -11.48 5.91
CA THR A 200 9.70 -10.04 5.71
C THR A 200 9.19 -9.25 6.91
N CYS A 201 7.94 -9.44 7.34
CA CYS A 201 7.37 -8.76 8.51
C CYS A 201 8.18 -9.04 9.79
N ILE A 202 8.54 -10.30 10.03
CA ILE A 202 9.35 -10.71 11.19
C ILE A 202 10.75 -10.04 11.15
N SER A 203 11.41 -10.02 9.99
CA SER A 203 12.72 -9.38 9.83
C SER A 203 12.64 -7.88 10.06
N MET A 204 11.61 -7.22 9.51
CA MET A 204 11.34 -5.79 9.73
C MET A 204 11.08 -5.52 11.21
N ARG A 205 10.26 -6.33 11.91
CA ARG A 205 9.97 -6.15 13.33
C ARG A 205 11.26 -6.24 14.19
N ARG A 206 12.15 -7.18 13.87
CA ARG A 206 13.46 -7.29 14.54
C ARG A 206 14.33 -6.04 14.31
N LYS A 207 14.30 -5.47 13.11
CA LYS A 207 15.08 -4.30 12.71
C LYS A 207 14.53 -2.99 13.30
N LEU A 208 13.21 -2.85 13.34
CA LEU A 208 12.50 -1.64 13.75
C LEU A 208 12.20 -1.58 15.25
N GLY A 209 12.29 -2.72 15.96
CA GLY A 209 11.88 -2.81 17.37
C GLY A 209 10.37 -2.95 17.55
N PRO A 210 9.90 -3.08 18.80
CA PRO A 210 8.50 -3.41 19.10
C PRO A 210 7.51 -2.27 18.85
N ASP A 211 7.96 -1.01 18.92
CA ASP A 211 7.09 0.16 19.02
C ASP A 211 6.85 0.87 17.67
N PHE A 212 7.63 0.56 16.63
CA PHE A 212 7.47 1.20 15.32
C PHE A 212 6.36 0.52 14.50
N PRO A 213 5.33 1.24 14.02
CA PRO A 213 4.20 0.67 13.31
C PRO A 213 4.59 -0.02 12.00
N ILE A 214 4.21 -1.29 11.86
CA ILE A 214 4.32 -2.08 10.63
C ILE A 214 2.92 -2.42 10.16
N MET A 215 2.55 -1.95 8.98
CA MET A 215 1.25 -2.20 8.36
C MET A 215 1.43 -3.04 7.09
N VAL A 216 0.37 -3.69 6.65
CA VAL A 216 0.33 -4.42 5.38
C VAL A 216 -0.91 -4.03 4.58
N LYS A 217 -0.73 -3.62 3.33
CA LYS A 217 -1.81 -3.58 2.35
C LYS A 217 -1.92 -4.98 1.75
N LEU A 218 -2.97 -5.69 2.13
CA LEU A 218 -3.14 -7.12 1.84
C LEU A 218 -4.25 -7.37 0.83
N GLY A 219 -3.91 -8.05 -0.26
CA GLY A 219 -4.89 -8.60 -1.17
C GLY A 219 -5.59 -9.80 -0.54
N ILE A 220 -6.88 -9.68 -0.20
CA ILE A 220 -7.61 -10.73 0.50
C ILE A 220 -8.01 -11.87 -0.44
N ARG A 221 -8.50 -11.54 -1.64
CA ARG A 221 -8.76 -12.53 -2.69
C ARG A 221 -8.17 -12.11 -4.02
N ASP A 222 -7.97 -13.07 -4.90
CA ASP A 222 -7.62 -12.80 -6.29
C ASP A 222 -8.90 -12.68 -7.13
N TYR A 223 -8.86 -11.80 -8.12
CA TYR A 223 -9.91 -11.66 -9.13
C TYR A 223 -9.58 -12.49 -10.37
N HIS A 224 -9.22 -13.75 -10.15
CA HIS A 224 -8.88 -14.75 -11.17
C HIS A 224 -9.60 -16.07 -10.85
N PRO A 225 -10.13 -16.82 -11.86
CA PRO A 225 -10.89 -18.07 -11.60
C PRO A 225 -10.12 -19.11 -10.78
N GLU A 226 -8.82 -19.24 -10.99
CA GLU A 226 -7.91 -20.16 -10.28
C GLU A 226 -7.15 -19.47 -9.14
N GLY A 227 -7.58 -18.26 -8.77
CA GLY A 227 -6.90 -17.44 -7.80
C GLY A 227 -7.16 -17.80 -6.36
N LYS A 228 -6.49 -17.10 -5.47
CA LYS A 228 -6.63 -17.25 -4.02
C LYS A 228 -8.03 -16.83 -3.56
N PRO A 229 -8.78 -17.71 -2.84
CA PRO A 229 -10.09 -17.35 -2.25
C PRO A 229 -9.91 -16.44 -1.02
N SER A 230 -10.99 -15.74 -0.61
CA SER A 230 -10.97 -14.82 0.53
C SER A 230 -10.52 -15.50 1.83
N LEU A 231 -10.90 -16.75 2.05
CA LEU A 231 -10.53 -17.51 3.26
C LEU A 231 -9.00 -17.57 3.45
N GLU A 232 -8.24 -17.81 2.39
CA GLU A 232 -6.77 -17.84 2.46
C GLU A 232 -6.17 -16.45 2.77
N GLY A 233 -6.80 -15.37 2.28
CA GLY A 233 -6.40 -14.01 2.62
C GLY A 233 -6.67 -13.68 4.08
N VAL A 234 -7.80 -14.13 4.62
CA VAL A 234 -8.15 -13.98 6.04
C VAL A 234 -7.17 -14.76 6.93
N GLU A 235 -6.83 -15.99 6.56
CA GLU A 235 -5.80 -16.76 7.29
C GLU A 235 -4.42 -16.10 7.21
N THR A 236 -4.07 -15.50 6.07
CA THR A 236 -2.85 -14.70 5.94
C THR A 236 -2.87 -13.52 6.91
N ALA A 237 -3.99 -12.80 7.04
CA ALA A 237 -4.12 -11.68 8.00
C ALA A 237 -3.91 -12.13 9.45
N ARG A 238 -4.44 -13.31 9.86
CA ARG A 238 -4.19 -13.89 11.19
C ARG A 238 -2.71 -14.20 11.42
N MET A 239 -2.06 -14.80 10.43
CA MET A 239 -0.62 -15.09 10.52
C MET A 239 0.20 -13.82 10.66
N LEU A 240 -0.15 -12.74 9.92
CA LEU A 240 0.54 -11.45 10.00
C LEU A 240 0.36 -10.76 11.35
N GLU A 241 -0.83 -10.80 11.94
CA GLU A 241 -1.06 -10.33 13.31
C GLU A 241 -0.17 -11.07 14.31
N ALA A 242 -0.10 -12.40 14.22
CA ALA A 242 0.75 -13.23 15.07
C ALA A 242 2.25 -12.93 14.87
N ASP A 243 2.67 -12.52 13.67
CA ASP A 243 4.03 -12.13 13.32
C ASP A 243 4.37 -10.67 13.71
N GLY A 244 3.42 -9.94 14.33
CA GLY A 244 3.62 -8.60 14.87
C GLY A 244 3.35 -7.46 13.89
N VAL A 245 2.47 -7.65 12.91
CA VAL A 245 1.88 -6.57 12.09
C VAL A 245 0.86 -5.81 12.93
N ASP A 246 0.79 -4.48 12.77
CA ASP A 246 0.01 -3.58 13.63
C ASP A 246 -1.29 -3.08 12.96
N ALA A 247 -1.44 -3.19 11.64
CA ALA A 247 -2.69 -2.89 10.94
C ALA A 247 -2.71 -3.51 9.53
N ILE A 248 -3.92 -3.80 9.03
CA ILE A 248 -4.15 -4.34 7.69
C ILE A 248 -5.03 -3.37 6.88
N GLU A 249 -4.55 -2.92 5.72
CA GLU A 249 -5.36 -2.25 4.70
C GLU A 249 -5.86 -3.29 3.70
N VAL A 250 -7.16 -3.54 3.67
CA VAL A 250 -7.79 -4.58 2.84
C VAL A 250 -7.90 -4.14 1.40
N SER A 251 -7.43 -4.98 0.47
CA SER A 251 -7.48 -4.71 -0.97
C SER A 251 -7.61 -6.01 -1.77
N GLU A 252 -7.47 -5.96 -3.10
CA GLU A 252 -7.45 -7.17 -3.94
C GLU A 252 -6.03 -7.71 -4.15
N GLY A 253 -5.93 -9.01 -4.39
CA GLY A 253 -4.69 -9.74 -4.64
C GLY A 253 -4.24 -9.67 -6.11
N LEU A 254 -4.24 -10.83 -6.79
CA LEU A 254 -3.98 -10.90 -8.21
C LEU A 254 -5.17 -10.33 -8.99
N GLU A 255 -4.91 -9.41 -9.88
CA GLU A 255 -5.91 -8.75 -10.70
C GLU A 255 -6.24 -9.55 -11.95
N ALA A 256 -7.53 -9.59 -12.31
CA ALA A 256 -7.96 -10.15 -13.60
C ALA A 256 -7.47 -9.28 -14.76
N ASP A 257 -7.60 -7.96 -14.58
CA ASP A 257 -7.16 -6.93 -15.52
C ASP A 257 -6.23 -5.94 -14.82
N PHE A 258 -5.34 -5.32 -15.59
CA PHE A 258 -4.45 -4.29 -15.06
C PHE A 258 -5.25 -3.10 -14.52
N PHE A 259 -4.97 -2.67 -13.27
CA PHE A 259 -5.71 -1.62 -12.57
C PHE A 259 -7.17 -1.95 -12.23
N HIS A 260 -7.56 -3.22 -12.14
CA HIS A 260 -8.91 -3.60 -11.68
C HIS A 260 -9.26 -2.98 -10.31
N HIS A 261 -8.28 -2.83 -9.41
CA HIS A 261 -8.43 -2.16 -8.12
C HIS A 261 -8.77 -0.66 -8.23
N ILE A 262 -8.61 -0.03 -9.40
CA ILE A 262 -8.93 1.38 -9.64
C ILE A 262 -10.20 1.46 -10.49
N ARG A 263 -11.34 1.10 -9.88
CA ARG A 263 -12.63 1.03 -10.58
C ARG A 263 -13.07 2.41 -11.02
N LYS A 264 -13.29 2.54 -12.34
CA LYS A 264 -13.85 3.72 -12.94
C LYS A 264 -15.32 3.88 -12.54
N ASP A 265 -15.75 5.13 -12.34
CA ASP A 265 -17.15 5.51 -12.05
C ASP A 265 -17.77 4.76 -10.85
N ALA A 266 -16.95 4.28 -9.93
CA ALA A 266 -17.43 3.60 -8.74
C ALA A 266 -18.20 4.54 -7.83
N THR A 267 -19.35 4.06 -7.36
CA THR A 267 -20.29 4.81 -6.51
C THR A 267 -20.43 4.25 -5.10
N ALA A 268 -19.86 3.06 -4.84
CA ALA A 268 -19.94 2.37 -3.56
C ALA A 268 -18.58 1.75 -3.17
N PRO A 269 -18.34 1.48 -1.87
CA PRO A 269 -17.15 0.76 -1.40
C PRO A 269 -17.02 -0.63 -2.03
N TYR A 270 -15.76 -1.04 -2.36
CA TYR A 270 -15.53 -2.31 -3.10
C TYR A 270 -15.38 -3.54 -2.22
N TYR A 271 -14.69 -3.41 -1.08
CA TYR A 271 -14.17 -4.53 -0.30
C TYR A 271 -14.84 -4.66 1.08
N LEU A 272 -16.16 -4.32 1.16
CA LEU A 272 -16.91 -4.39 2.42
C LEU A 272 -16.93 -5.80 3.01
N ASP A 273 -17.17 -6.82 2.18
CA ASP A 273 -17.26 -8.21 2.63
C ASP A 273 -15.90 -8.75 3.05
N GLU A 274 -14.85 -8.45 2.30
CA GLU A 274 -13.48 -8.80 2.64
C GLU A 274 -13.03 -8.11 3.96
N CYS A 275 -13.35 -6.82 4.13
CA CYS A 275 -13.08 -6.11 5.37
C CYS A 275 -13.81 -6.73 6.56
N ARG A 276 -15.10 -7.06 6.42
CA ARG A 276 -15.89 -7.69 7.49
C ARG A 276 -15.28 -9.04 7.91
N GLN A 277 -14.89 -9.88 6.93
CA GLN A 277 -14.26 -11.17 7.21
C GLN A 277 -12.92 -11.00 7.93
N VAL A 278 -12.06 -10.08 7.48
CA VAL A 278 -10.77 -9.80 8.13
C VAL A 278 -10.99 -9.24 9.53
N ARG A 279 -11.88 -8.24 9.68
CA ARG A 279 -12.15 -7.59 10.97
C ARG A 279 -12.69 -8.57 12.05
N GLN A 280 -13.45 -9.59 11.63
CA GLN A 280 -13.92 -10.66 12.52
C GLN A 280 -12.82 -11.65 12.90
N ALA A 281 -11.73 -11.70 12.14
CA ALA A 281 -10.68 -12.69 12.27
C ALA A 281 -9.46 -12.20 13.08
N ILE A 282 -9.25 -10.87 13.18
CA ILE A 282 -8.08 -10.25 13.81
C ILE A 282 -8.51 -9.12 14.76
N SER A 283 -7.61 -8.74 15.67
CA SER A 283 -7.84 -7.69 16.68
C SER A 283 -7.18 -6.35 16.34
N ILE A 284 -6.14 -6.37 15.50
CA ILE A 284 -5.45 -5.16 15.04
C ILE A 284 -6.33 -4.34 14.08
N PRO A 285 -6.09 -3.01 13.96
CA PRO A 285 -6.88 -2.14 13.08
C PRO A 285 -6.96 -2.62 11.63
N VAL A 286 -8.16 -2.54 11.06
CA VAL A 286 -8.46 -2.86 9.66
C VAL A 286 -8.90 -1.59 8.94
N PHE A 287 -8.32 -1.31 7.77
CA PHE A 287 -8.66 -0.16 6.94
C PHE A 287 -9.41 -0.61 5.69
N LEU A 288 -10.55 0.02 5.41
CA LEU A 288 -11.28 -0.16 4.16
C LEU A 288 -10.77 0.83 3.12
N VAL A 289 -10.32 0.34 1.95
CA VAL A 289 -9.97 1.17 0.79
C VAL A 289 -10.89 0.90 -0.39
N GLY A 290 -11.09 1.90 -1.22
CA GLY A 290 -11.72 1.79 -2.54
C GLY A 290 -13.21 2.11 -2.60
N GLY A 291 -13.56 3.02 -3.51
CA GLY A 291 -14.94 3.40 -3.84
C GLY A 291 -15.63 4.35 -2.86
N ILE A 292 -15.16 4.48 -1.64
CA ILE A 292 -15.79 5.27 -0.60
C ILE A 292 -15.56 6.78 -0.82
N ARG A 293 -16.63 7.59 -0.75
CA ARG A 293 -16.58 9.04 -0.99
C ARG A 293 -17.55 9.83 -0.12
N ARG A 294 -18.67 9.22 0.33
CA ARG A 294 -19.70 9.86 1.12
C ARG A 294 -19.43 9.71 2.60
N LEU A 295 -19.71 10.75 3.36
CA LEU A 295 -19.58 10.75 4.82
C LEU A 295 -20.47 9.67 5.47
N ASP A 296 -21.72 9.55 5.02
CA ASP A 296 -22.65 8.53 5.51
C ASP A 296 -22.11 7.10 5.33
N ASP A 297 -21.48 6.80 4.16
CA ASP A 297 -20.86 5.50 3.91
C ASP A 297 -19.67 5.25 4.86
N MET A 298 -18.87 6.29 5.13
CA MET A 298 -17.75 6.22 6.06
C MET A 298 -18.21 5.97 7.50
N GLU A 299 -19.23 6.71 7.94
CA GLU A 299 -19.81 6.56 9.28
C GLU A 299 -20.52 5.20 9.43
N MET A 300 -21.22 4.71 8.40
CA MET A 300 -21.83 3.38 8.37
C MET A 300 -20.77 2.29 8.54
N VAL A 301 -19.69 2.31 7.77
CA VAL A 301 -18.61 1.31 7.84
C VAL A 301 -18.01 1.22 9.25
N LEU A 302 -17.79 2.37 9.89
CA LEU A 302 -17.24 2.43 11.24
C LEU A 302 -18.25 2.00 12.30
N SER A 303 -19.52 2.46 12.21
CA SER A 303 -20.57 2.15 13.19
C SER A 303 -20.97 0.67 13.17
N GLU A 304 -20.97 0.03 12.00
CA GLU A 304 -21.22 -1.41 11.86
C GLU A 304 -19.98 -2.28 12.20
N GLY A 305 -18.83 -1.65 12.48
CA GLY A 305 -17.60 -2.36 12.84
C GLY A 305 -17.01 -3.16 11.69
N ILE A 306 -17.24 -2.73 10.44
CA ILE A 306 -16.69 -3.37 9.23
C ILE A 306 -15.19 -3.08 9.12
N ALA A 307 -14.78 -1.86 9.47
CA ALA A 307 -13.40 -1.43 9.52
C ALA A 307 -13.15 -0.43 10.66
N ASP A 308 -11.89 -0.17 10.98
CA ASP A 308 -11.47 0.78 12.02
C ASP A 308 -11.07 2.14 11.43
N ALA A 309 -10.75 2.19 10.13
CA ALA A 309 -10.42 3.42 9.41
C ALA A 309 -10.85 3.34 7.94
N ILE A 310 -11.02 4.52 7.34
CA ILE A 310 -11.42 4.74 5.95
C ILE A 310 -10.22 5.23 5.17
N SER A 311 -9.83 4.47 4.13
CA SER A 311 -8.68 4.78 3.29
C SER A 311 -9.14 5.24 1.91
N MET A 312 -8.67 6.42 1.48
CA MET A 312 -9.03 7.03 0.20
C MET A 312 -7.77 7.46 -0.57
N CYS A 313 -7.83 7.40 -1.89
CA CYS A 313 -6.74 7.79 -2.77
C CYS A 313 -7.15 9.00 -3.64
N ARG A 314 -7.99 8.78 -4.66
CA ARG A 314 -8.35 9.77 -5.67
C ARG A 314 -9.06 11.01 -5.11
N SER A 315 -9.78 10.88 -4.01
CA SER A 315 -10.40 12.01 -3.30
C SER A 315 -9.35 13.03 -2.86
N PHE A 316 -8.20 12.58 -2.37
CA PHE A 316 -7.11 13.46 -1.92
C PHE A 316 -6.23 14.01 -3.05
N ILE A 317 -6.29 13.42 -4.26
CA ILE A 317 -5.71 14.06 -5.46
C ILE A 317 -6.47 15.32 -5.83
N MET A 318 -7.79 15.31 -5.64
CA MET A 318 -8.66 16.43 -5.99
C MET A 318 -8.79 17.44 -4.85
N GLU A 319 -8.87 16.97 -3.61
CA GLU A 319 -9.23 17.77 -2.43
C GLU A 319 -8.30 17.42 -1.24
N PRO A 320 -7.07 17.97 -1.17
CA PRO A 320 -6.16 17.71 -0.04
C PRO A 320 -6.79 18.04 1.34
N HIS A 321 -7.65 19.05 1.42
CA HIS A 321 -8.34 19.50 2.64
C HIS A 321 -9.74 18.88 2.84
N LEU A 322 -10.03 17.72 2.24
CA LEU A 322 -11.34 17.08 2.33
C LEU A 322 -11.76 16.77 3.77
N VAL A 323 -10.82 16.33 4.62
CA VAL A 323 -11.12 15.91 6.00
C VAL A 323 -11.72 17.06 6.82
N GLU A 324 -11.14 18.27 6.72
CA GLU A 324 -11.64 19.45 7.43
C GLU A 324 -13.04 19.86 6.94
N ARG A 325 -13.27 19.78 5.63
CA ARG A 325 -14.57 20.10 5.02
C ARG A 325 -15.66 19.09 5.42
N LEU A 326 -15.32 17.80 5.55
CA LEU A 326 -16.24 16.78 6.08
C LEU A 326 -16.52 17.01 7.58
N ARG A 327 -15.49 17.31 8.36
CA ARG A 327 -15.60 17.56 9.81
C ARG A 327 -16.50 18.75 10.12
N SER A 328 -16.35 19.84 9.38
CA SER A 328 -17.17 21.06 9.53
C SER A 328 -18.52 20.98 8.82
N ARG A 329 -18.89 19.84 8.22
CA ARG A 329 -20.13 19.67 7.45
C ARG A 329 -20.29 20.67 6.28
N LEU A 330 -19.19 21.22 5.76
CA LEU A 330 -19.19 22.05 4.54
C LEU A 330 -19.40 21.21 3.28
N THR A 331 -19.22 19.89 3.37
CA THR A 331 -19.56 18.91 2.35
C THR A 331 -19.91 17.59 3.02
N GLU A 332 -20.70 16.76 2.33
CA GLU A 332 -21.03 15.40 2.75
C GLU A 332 -20.37 14.33 1.87
N SER A 333 -19.59 14.76 0.89
CA SER A 333 -18.89 13.84 0.00
C SER A 333 -17.69 14.50 -0.68
N SER A 334 -16.74 13.67 -1.14
CA SER A 334 -15.71 14.13 -2.06
C SER A 334 -16.30 14.45 -3.44
N LYS A 335 -15.78 15.48 -4.08
CA LYS A 335 -16.11 15.88 -5.46
C LYS A 335 -15.52 14.93 -6.51
N CYS A 336 -14.59 14.03 -6.12
CA CYS A 336 -13.98 13.08 -7.05
C CYS A 336 -15.04 12.13 -7.65
N THR A 337 -15.17 12.12 -8.97
CA THR A 337 -16.14 11.30 -9.71
C THR A 337 -15.64 9.90 -10.04
N SER A 338 -14.42 9.55 -9.62
CA SER A 338 -13.76 8.28 -9.98
C SER A 338 -13.53 8.06 -11.48
N CYS A 339 -13.45 9.13 -12.28
CA CYS A 339 -13.29 9.08 -13.74
C CYS A 339 -11.94 8.50 -14.22
N ASN A 340 -10.97 8.34 -13.31
CA ASN A 340 -9.58 7.88 -13.59
C ASN A 340 -8.75 8.83 -14.49
N GLY A 341 -9.19 10.05 -14.74
CA GLY A 341 -8.41 11.02 -15.53
C GLY A 341 -7.03 11.36 -14.94
N CYS A 342 -6.88 11.26 -13.60
CA CYS A 342 -5.59 11.45 -12.94
C CYS A 342 -4.53 10.40 -13.35
N LEU A 343 -4.91 9.19 -13.76
CA LEU A 343 -3.96 8.16 -14.22
C LEU A 343 -3.19 8.61 -15.47
N GLY A 344 -3.87 9.29 -16.39
CA GLY A 344 -3.25 9.83 -17.61
C GLY A 344 -2.25 10.97 -17.34
N LEU A 345 -2.44 11.72 -16.25
CA LEU A 345 -1.49 12.76 -15.83
C LEU A 345 -0.31 12.15 -15.07
N MET A 346 -0.57 11.16 -14.22
CA MET A 346 0.45 10.42 -13.48
C MET A 346 1.48 9.76 -14.41
N SER A 347 1.03 9.18 -15.54
CA SER A 347 1.94 8.60 -16.54
C SER A 347 2.87 9.63 -17.19
N LYS A 348 2.58 10.92 -17.04
CA LYS A 348 3.39 12.06 -17.52
C LYS A 348 4.22 12.69 -16.38
N GLY A 349 4.36 12.02 -15.23
CA GLY A 349 5.10 12.52 -14.08
C GLY A 349 4.42 13.68 -13.34
N ARG A 350 3.09 13.73 -13.37
CA ARG A 350 2.30 14.73 -12.66
C ARG A 350 1.08 14.12 -11.99
N LEU A 351 0.99 14.21 -10.68
CA LEU A 351 -0.21 13.83 -9.95
C LEU A 351 -1.16 15.04 -9.79
N ALA A 352 -2.25 15.02 -10.51
CA ALA A 352 -3.29 16.06 -10.42
C ALA A 352 -4.66 15.49 -10.79
N CYS A 353 -5.73 16.18 -10.39
CA CYS A 353 -7.05 15.90 -10.91
C CYS A 353 -7.18 16.44 -12.33
N ALA A 354 -7.75 15.65 -13.25
CA ALA A 354 -7.93 16.04 -14.65
C ALA A 354 -9.20 16.89 -14.89
N ILE A 355 -10.03 17.08 -13.85
CA ILE A 355 -11.30 17.79 -13.93
C ILE A 355 -11.18 19.23 -13.37
N VAL A 356 -10.11 19.50 -12.63
CA VAL A 356 -9.85 20.80 -11.98
C VAL A 356 -8.64 21.45 -12.60
#